data_551971274bf6b23bc7da005807c8359d
#
_entry.id   551971274bf6b23bc7da005807c8359d
#
_cell.length_a   1.000
_cell.length_b   1.000
_cell.length_c   1.000
_cell.angle_alpha   90.00
_cell.angle_beta   90.00
_cell.angle_gamma   90.00
#
_symmetry.space_group_name_H-M   'P 1'
#
loop_
_entity.id
_entity.type
_entity.pdbx_description
1 polymer ?
#
loop_
_entity_poly.entity_id
_entity_poly.type
_entity_poly.pdbx_seq_one_letter_code
_entity_poly.pdbx_strand_id
1 'polypeptide(L)'
;MKTLLRTLFFCFTTAVLTIFNVGITFAASPLVSVDWLSKNLQDPELVIIDLRNSLDGGGYESFMEGHIPGSIHSDYMKAGWRVARNDIPGLIPSEEQFQALARSLGVNQNSHVIIVPAGVSSTDFGSSARAYWTFKSFGHEKVSILNGGWANWNETYPAQIERGTPKAPKKGNFTASLSTEDYIDTNGVEQIVMDRTSNTILLDGRPEKQFWGEEKHPKVLATGHIPGATLL
;
A
#
# COMPACT_ATOMS: atom_id res chain seq x y z
N MET A 1 51.03 66.23 -18.24
CA MET A 1 50.49 65.66 -17.02
C MET A 1 49.20 64.91 -17.43
N LYS A 2 49.25 63.60 -17.55
CA LYS A 2 48.18 62.76 -18.01
C LYS A 2 47.64 61.96 -16.80
N THR A 3 46.43 62.23 -16.35
CA THR A 3 45.78 61.55 -15.24
C THR A 3 45.09 60.30 -15.78
N LEU A 4 45.50 59.11 -15.30
CA LEU A 4 44.95 57.81 -15.67
C LEU A 4 43.78 57.51 -14.72
N LEU A 5 42.54 57.43 -15.28
CA LEU A 5 41.34 57.03 -14.56
C LEU A 5 41.19 55.51 -14.63
N ARG A 6 41.39 54.80 -13.49
CA ARG A 6 41.16 53.37 -13.38
C ARG A 6 39.67 53.14 -12.98
N THR A 7 38.92 52.57 -13.90
CA THR A 7 37.55 52.11 -13.66
C THR A 7 37.62 50.71 -13.08
N LEU A 8 37.22 50.50 -11.82
CA LEU A 8 37.00 49.18 -11.20
C LEU A 8 35.63 48.67 -11.62
N PHE A 9 35.61 47.58 -12.35
CA PHE A 9 34.41 46.80 -12.62
C PHE A 9 34.19 45.83 -11.45
N PHE A 10 33.15 46.09 -10.63
CA PHE A 10 32.67 45.13 -9.61
C PHE A 10 31.69 44.16 -10.28
N CYS A 11 32.10 42.92 -10.53
CA CYS A 11 31.18 41.82 -10.89
C CYS A 11 30.50 41.33 -9.62
N PHE A 12 29.23 41.68 -9.46
CA PHE A 12 28.34 41.04 -8.48
C PHE A 12 27.84 39.72 -9.08
N THR A 13 28.44 38.59 -8.67
CA THR A 13 27.87 37.27 -8.92
C THR A 13 26.78 36.98 -7.88
N THR A 14 25.54 37.15 -8.26
CA THR A 14 24.38 36.70 -7.46
C THR A 14 24.32 35.18 -7.52
N ALA A 15 24.78 34.52 -6.46
CA ALA A 15 24.53 33.08 -6.27
C ALA A 15 23.06 32.89 -5.91
N VAL A 16 22.26 32.37 -6.85
CA VAL A 16 20.91 31.91 -6.58
C VAL A 16 21.00 30.60 -5.82
N LEU A 17 20.79 30.66 -4.50
CA LEU A 17 20.67 29.47 -3.65
C LEU A 17 19.30 28.85 -3.89
N THR A 18 19.23 27.83 -4.75
CA THR A 18 18.03 27.00 -4.91
C THR A 18 17.90 26.11 -3.66
N ILE A 19 17.05 26.53 -2.73
CA ILE A 19 16.68 25.70 -1.58
C ILE A 19 15.78 24.58 -2.11
N PHE A 20 16.34 23.39 -2.28
CA PHE A 20 15.54 22.18 -2.44
C PHE A 20 14.82 21.92 -1.10
N ASN A 21 13.55 22.24 -1.03
CA ASN A 21 12.69 21.74 0.03
C ASN A 21 12.56 20.22 -0.15
N VAL A 22 13.42 19.46 0.50
CA VAL A 22 13.18 18.05 0.72
C VAL A 22 12.07 17.98 1.77
N GLY A 23 10.85 17.87 1.32
CA GLY A 23 9.71 17.63 2.20
C GLY A 23 9.95 16.32 2.94
N ILE A 24 10.15 16.38 4.25
CA ILE A 24 10.16 15.19 5.11
C ILE A 24 8.73 14.65 5.09
N THR A 25 8.49 13.63 4.30
CA THR A 25 7.20 12.90 4.28
C THR A 25 7.20 12.00 5.51
N PHE A 26 6.49 12.39 6.56
CA PHE A 26 6.21 11.47 7.66
C PHE A 26 5.30 10.35 7.15
N ALA A 27 5.69 9.11 7.43
CA ALA A 27 4.84 7.96 7.15
C ALA A 27 3.51 8.12 7.92
N ALA A 28 2.39 7.82 7.26
CA ALA A 28 1.09 7.83 7.89
C ALA A 28 0.99 6.71 8.94
N SER A 29 0.11 6.88 9.96
CA SER A 29 -0.20 5.80 10.90
C SER A 29 -0.71 4.58 10.12
N PRO A 30 -0.23 3.35 10.39
CA PRO A 30 -0.70 2.14 9.72
C PRO A 30 -2.21 1.91 9.82
N LEU A 31 -2.82 2.34 10.93
CA LEU A 31 -4.26 2.28 11.16
C LEU A 31 -4.82 3.66 11.42
N VAL A 32 -6.01 3.92 10.86
CA VAL A 32 -6.83 5.11 11.16
C VAL A 32 -8.20 4.69 11.66
N SER A 33 -8.79 5.46 12.57
CA SER A 33 -10.15 5.22 13.06
C SER A 33 -11.20 5.73 12.09
N VAL A 34 -12.43 5.22 12.22
CA VAL A 34 -13.59 5.74 11.47
C VAL A 34 -13.85 7.23 11.80
N ASP A 35 -13.60 7.64 13.06
CA ASP A 35 -13.74 9.05 13.47
C ASP A 35 -12.72 9.96 12.79
N TRP A 36 -11.48 9.48 12.65
CA TRP A 36 -10.46 10.21 11.92
C TRP A 36 -10.88 10.37 10.45
N LEU A 37 -11.31 9.28 9.81
CA LEU A 37 -11.72 9.31 8.41
C LEU A 37 -12.91 10.21 8.18
N SER A 38 -13.95 10.15 9.04
CA SER A 38 -15.13 11.02 8.95
C SER A 38 -14.78 12.52 8.97
N LYS A 39 -13.79 12.91 9.78
CA LYS A 39 -13.31 14.30 9.87
C LYS A 39 -12.47 14.74 8.68
N ASN A 40 -11.90 13.81 7.93
CA ASN A 40 -10.97 14.07 6.83
C ASN A 40 -11.56 13.77 5.43
N LEU A 41 -12.85 13.41 5.31
CA LEU A 41 -13.46 13.06 4.01
C LEU A 41 -13.35 14.16 2.94
N GLN A 42 -13.17 15.40 3.33
CA GLN A 42 -13.05 16.54 2.40
C GLN A 42 -11.60 16.86 2.03
N ASP A 43 -10.62 16.09 2.54
CA ASP A 43 -9.21 16.30 2.17
C ASP A 43 -9.00 15.90 0.70
N PRO A 44 -8.56 16.82 -0.18
CA PRO A 44 -8.37 16.53 -1.59
C PRO A 44 -7.22 15.56 -1.89
N GLU A 45 -6.31 15.33 -0.93
CA GLU A 45 -5.23 14.34 -1.05
C GLU A 45 -5.69 12.93 -0.63
N LEU A 46 -6.89 12.78 -0.03
CA LEU A 46 -7.40 11.50 0.43
C LEU A 46 -7.88 10.64 -0.75
N VAL A 47 -7.44 9.39 -0.80
CA VAL A 47 -7.94 8.38 -1.73
C VAL A 47 -8.40 7.18 -0.93
N ILE A 48 -9.70 6.89 -0.95
CA ILE A 48 -10.31 5.79 -0.19
C ILE A 48 -10.57 4.63 -1.14
N ILE A 49 -9.95 3.48 -0.87
CA ILE A 49 -10.03 2.28 -1.71
C ILE A 49 -10.74 1.17 -0.94
N ASP A 50 -11.92 0.80 -1.41
CA ASP A 50 -12.72 -0.30 -0.86
C ASP A 50 -12.31 -1.62 -1.53
N LEU A 51 -11.81 -2.56 -0.73
CA LEU A 51 -11.28 -3.84 -1.20
C LEU A 51 -12.26 -5.01 -1.09
N ARG A 52 -13.52 -4.75 -0.73
CA ARG A 52 -14.54 -5.82 -0.60
C ARG A 52 -14.58 -6.70 -1.84
N ASN A 53 -14.65 -7.99 -1.62
CA ASN A 53 -14.61 -9.00 -2.67
C ASN A 53 -15.36 -10.27 -2.24
N SER A 54 -15.39 -11.29 -3.08
CA SER A 54 -16.16 -12.52 -2.82
C SER A 54 -15.66 -13.37 -1.65
N LEU A 55 -14.41 -13.19 -1.19
CA LEU A 55 -13.88 -13.94 -0.04
C LEU A 55 -14.47 -13.49 1.29
N ASP A 56 -14.88 -12.23 1.39
CA ASP A 56 -15.49 -11.63 2.57
C ASP A 56 -17.02 -11.55 2.47
N GLY A 57 -17.63 -12.21 1.48
CA GLY A 57 -19.05 -12.17 1.20
C GLY A 57 -19.54 -10.86 0.56
N GLY A 58 -18.60 -9.97 0.19
CA GLY A 58 -18.87 -8.70 -0.45
C GLY A 58 -18.56 -8.68 -1.94
N GLY A 59 -18.29 -7.50 -2.46
CA GLY A 59 -17.95 -7.24 -3.85
C GLY A 59 -18.56 -5.96 -4.37
N TYR A 60 -18.53 -5.77 -5.68
CA TYR A 60 -19.00 -4.54 -6.31
C TYR A 60 -20.50 -4.27 -6.02
N GLU A 61 -21.33 -5.30 -6.00
CA GLU A 61 -22.77 -5.14 -5.73
C GLU A 61 -23.01 -4.63 -4.30
N SER A 62 -22.38 -5.24 -3.29
CA SER A 62 -22.49 -4.77 -1.91
C SER A 62 -21.86 -3.38 -1.70
N PHE A 63 -20.84 -3.03 -2.48
CA PHE A 63 -20.30 -1.67 -2.52
C PHE A 63 -21.35 -0.68 -3.06
N MET A 64 -22.07 -1.04 -4.13
CA MET A 64 -23.14 -0.21 -4.71
C MET A 64 -24.33 0.00 -3.77
N GLU A 65 -24.64 -0.97 -2.89
CA GLU A 65 -25.66 -0.85 -1.87
C GLU A 65 -25.30 0.13 -0.76
N GLY A 66 -23.99 0.28 -0.48
CA GLY A 66 -23.47 1.24 0.47
C GLY A 66 -21.95 1.22 0.58
N HIS A 67 -21.36 2.41 0.59
CA HIS A 67 -19.92 2.62 0.73
C HIS A 67 -19.59 3.96 1.40
N ILE A 68 -18.35 4.13 1.79
CA ILE A 68 -17.84 5.38 2.36
C ILE A 68 -17.88 6.47 1.27
N PRO A 69 -18.40 7.68 1.54
CA PRO A 69 -18.46 8.74 0.55
C PRO A 69 -17.12 9.03 -0.12
N GLY A 70 -17.14 9.07 -1.46
CA GLY A 70 -15.94 9.30 -2.27
C GLY A 70 -15.00 8.11 -2.40
N SER A 71 -15.32 6.94 -1.83
CA SER A 71 -14.51 5.74 -2.00
C SER A 71 -14.65 5.13 -3.40
N ILE A 72 -13.63 4.38 -3.80
CA ILE A 72 -13.54 3.71 -5.08
C ILE A 72 -13.41 2.21 -4.83
N HIS A 73 -14.26 1.42 -5.47
CA HIS A 73 -14.15 -0.04 -5.36
C HIS A 73 -13.00 -0.59 -6.20
N SER A 74 -12.21 -1.47 -5.59
CA SER A 74 -11.13 -2.20 -6.26
C SER A 74 -11.11 -3.64 -5.76
N ASP A 75 -11.80 -4.54 -6.45
CA ASP A 75 -11.89 -5.96 -6.07
C ASP A 75 -10.49 -6.56 -5.86
N TYR A 76 -10.18 -6.93 -4.61
CA TYR A 76 -8.86 -7.44 -4.25
C TYR A 76 -8.45 -8.66 -5.09
N MET A 77 -9.41 -9.51 -5.48
CA MET A 77 -9.12 -10.74 -6.22
C MET A 77 -8.94 -10.52 -7.72
N LYS A 78 -9.54 -9.45 -8.29
CA LYS A 78 -9.65 -9.26 -9.74
C LYS A 78 -8.91 -8.03 -10.26
N ALA A 79 -8.67 -7.01 -9.43
CA ALA A 79 -8.14 -5.73 -9.89
C ALA A 79 -6.62 -5.71 -10.16
N GLY A 80 -5.89 -6.79 -9.86
CA GLY A 80 -4.44 -6.85 -10.11
C GLY A 80 -3.57 -6.57 -8.88
N TRP A 81 -4.14 -6.58 -7.66
CA TRP A 81 -3.38 -6.52 -6.40
C TRP A 81 -2.41 -7.69 -6.23
N ARG A 82 -2.71 -8.79 -6.89
CA ARG A 82 -1.92 -10.02 -6.92
C ARG A 82 -1.98 -10.62 -8.32
N VAL A 83 -0.86 -11.17 -8.75
CA VAL A 83 -0.72 -11.75 -10.09
C VAL A 83 -0.27 -13.21 -10.02
N ALA A 84 -0.40 -13.92 -11.14
CA ALA A 84 0.21 -15.22 -11.32
C ALA A 84 1.35 -15.12 -12.34
N ARG A 85 2.48 -15.76 -12.06
CA ARG A 85 3.61 -15.92 -12.98
C ARG A 85 4.11 -17.35 -12.92
N ASN A 86 4.29 -18.00 -14.07
CA ASN A 86 4.75 -19.40 -14.17
C ASN A 86 3.90 -20.36 -13.30
N ASP A 87 2.57 -20.21 -13.36
CA ASP A 87 1.59 -20.98 -12.57
C ASP A 87 1.66 -20.78 -11.05
N ILE A 88 2.49 -19.86 -10.57
CA ILE A 88 2.55 -19.47 -9.16
C ILE A 88 1.60 -18.30 -8.94
N PRO A 89 0.48 -18.49 -8.22
CA PRO A 89 -0.47 -17.41 -7.95
C PRO A 89 -0.06 -16.57 -6.74
N GLY A 90 -0.65 -15.37 -6.63
CA GLY A 90 -0.54 -14.54 -5.43
C GLY A 90 0.76 -13.78 -5.32
N LEU A 91 1.53 -13.66 -6.39
CA LEU A 91 2.75 -12.86 -6.43
C LEU A 91 2.43 -11.35 -6.44
N ILE A 92 3.42 -10.56 -6.03
CA ILE A 92 3.37 -9.10 -6.15
C ILE A 92 3.35 -8.72 -7.65
N PRO A 93 2.55 -7.72 -8.08
CA PRO A 93 2.59 -7.21 -9.46
C PRO A 93 3.97 -6.60 -9.79
N SER A 94 4.24 -6.36 -11.07
CA SER A 94 5.41 -5.56 -11.46
C SER A 94 5.19 -4.07 -11.12
N GLU A 95 6.26 -3.28 -11.15
CA GLU A 95 6.17 -1.82 -10.94
C GLU A 95 5.17 -1.17 -11.90
N GLU A 96 5.22 -1.54 -13.20
CA GLU A 96 4.33 -1.00 -14.22
C GLU A 96 2.87 -1.40 -13.97
N GLN A 97 2.64 -2.67 -13.57
CA GLN A 97 1.31 -3.18 -13.27
C GLN A 97 0.71 -2.47 -12.05
N PHE A 98 1.48 -2.35 -10.97
CA PHE A 98 1.01 -1.67 -9.76
C PHE A 98 0.83 -0.18 -9.99
N GLN A 99 1.76 0.47 -10.68
CA GLN A 99 1.63 1.88 -11.06
C GLN A 99 0.36 2.15 -11.89
N ALA A 100 0.07 1.27 -12.85
CA ALA A 100 -1.15 1.38 -13.66
C ALA A 100 -2.41 1.24 -12.79
N LEU A 101 -2.44 0.25 -11.89
CA LEU A 101 -3.54 0.06 -10.93
C LEU A 101 -3.72 1.29 -10.04
N ALA A 102 -2.68 1.72 -9.35
CA ALA A 102 -2.75 2.86 -8.43
C ALA A 102 -3.20 4.15 -9.13
N ARG A 103 -2.66 4.42 -10.31
CA ARG A 103 -3.08 5.58 -11.13
C ARG A 103 -4.54 5.49 -11.58
N SER A 104 -5.04 4.31 -11.91
CA SER A 104 -6.45 4.12 -12.28
C SER A 104 -7.40 4.39 -11.12
N LEU A 105 -6.94 4.19 -9.88
CA LEU A 105 -7.64 4.50 -8.64
C LEU A 105 -7.47 5.97 -8.20
N GLY A 106 -6.80 6.81 -9.00
CA GLY A 106 -6.62 8.22 -8.72
C GLY A 106 -5.46 8.54 -7.77
N VAL A 107 -4.61 7.57 -7.44
CA VAL A 107 -3.50 7.78 -6.51
C VAL A 107 -2.42 8.65 -7.13
N ASN A 108 -2.11 9.75 -6.45
CA ASN A 108 -0.99 10.64 -6.73
C ASN A 108 0.17 10.36 -5.76
N GLN A 109 1.35 10.90 -6.06
CA GLN A 109 2.53 10.72 -5.22
C GLN A 109 2.32 11.19 -3.77
N ASN A 110 1.51 12.23 -3.56
CA ASN A 110 1.24 12.82 -2.25
C ASN A 110 -0.06 12.32 -1.60
N SER A 111 -0.85 11.49 -2.29
CA SER A 111 -2.12 11.00 -1.76
C SER A 111 -1.95 10.29 -0.43
N HIS A 112 -2.89 10.50 0.50
CA HIS A 112 -3.07 9.61 1.64
C HIS A 112 -4.08 8.53 1.27
N VAL A 113 -3.60 7.31 1.09
CA VAL A 113 -4.44 6.17 0.70
C VAL A 113 -5.03 5.52 1.95
N ILE A 114 -6.36 5.38 1.99
CA ILE A 114 -7.06 4.64 3.02
C ILE A 114 -7.62 3.36 2.41
N ILE A 115 -7.14 2.22 2.89
CA ILE A 115 -7.59 0.90 2.48
C ILE A 115 -8.74 0.48 3.39
N VAL A 116 -9.87 0.13 2.81
CA VAL A 116 -11.09 -0.25 3.52
C VAL A 116 -11.35 -1.75 3.34
N PRO A 117 -11.09 -2.60 4.37
CA PRO A 117 -11.56 -3.98 4.42
C PRO A 117 -13.07 -4.06 4.62
N ALA A 118 -13.67 -5.23 4.44
CA ALA A 118 -15.06 -5.47 4.81
C ALA A 118 -15.28 -5.30 6.33
N GLY A 119 -14.31 -5.67 7.15
CA GLY A 119 -14.38 -5.58 8.61
C GLY A 119 -15.11 -6.77 9.25
N VAL A 120 -15.12 -7.94 8.60
CA VAL A 120 -15.91 -9.11 9.05
C VAL A 120 -15.04 -10.30 9.45
N SER A 121 -13.77 -10.33 9.06
CA SER A 121 -12.89 -11.48 9.34
C SER A 121 -11.40 -11.13 9.33
N SER A 122 -10.56 -12.04 9.84
CA SER A 122 -9.11 -11.92 9.70
C SER A 122 -8.64 -12.04 8.25
N THR A 123 -9.40 -12.73 7.40
CA THR A 123 -9.07 -12.92 5.98
C THR A 123 -9.19 -11.63 5.18
N ASP A 124 -10.24 -10.84 5.41
CA ASP A 124 -10.41 -9.56 4.73
C ASP A 124 -9.40 -8.51 5.24
N PHE A 125 -9.08 -8.52 6.54
CA PHE A 125 -7.98 -7.73 7.07
C PHE A 125 -6.64 -8.13 6.43
N GLY A 126 -6.38 -9.44 6.26
CA GLY A 126 -5.19 -9.94 5.58
C GLY A 126 -5.06 -9.43 4.13
N SER A 127 -6.17 -9.32 3.40
CA SER A 127 -6.21 -8.71 2.06
C SER A 127 -5.80 -7.23 2.10
N SER A 128 -6.28 -6.49 3.10
CA SER A 128 -5.96 -5.08 3.30
C SER A 128 -4.51 -4.88 3.76
N ALA A 129 -4.01 -5.73 4.65
CA ALA A 129 -2.61 -5.73 5.07
C ALA A 129 -1.67 -6.02 3.88
N ARG A 130 -2.06 -6.93 2.98
CA ARG A 130 -1.30 -7.19 1.74
C ARG A 130 -1.30 -5.99 0.80
N ALA A 131 -2.45 -5.31 0.62
CA ALA A 131 -2.52 -4.10 -0.20
C ALA A 131 -1.70 -2.95 0.42
N TYR A 132 -1.77 -2.76 1.74
CA TYR A 132 -0.94 -1.83 2.49
C TYR A 132 0.55 -2.09 2.25
N TRP A 133 0.99 -3.34 2.46
CA TRP A 133 2.37 -3.75 2.20
C TRP A 133 2.77 -3.52 0.74
N THR A 134 1.86 -3.78 -0.22
CA THR A 134 2.14 -3.54 -1.64
C THR A 134 2.42 -2.06 -1.92
N PHE A 135 1.63 -1.14 -1.35
CA PHE A 135 1.91 0.29 -1.45
C PHE A 135 3.28 0.66 -0.87
N LYS A 136 3.58 0.16 0.34
CA LYS A 136 4.87 0.39 1.01
C LYS A 136 6.02 -0.14 0.17
N SER A 137 5.93 -1.38 -0.30
CA SER A 137 6.96 -2.01 -1.13
C SER A 137 7.23 -1.25 -2.44
N PHE A 138 6.24 -0.52 -2.96
CA PHE A 138 6.41 0.33 -4.14
C PHE A 138 6.65 1.82 -3.83
N GLY A 139 7.06 2.12 -2.60
CA GLY A 139 7.53 3.46 -2.21
C GLY A 139 6.42 4.46 -1.90
N HIS A 140 5.20 4.02 -1.57
CA HIS A 140 4.13 4.90 -1.16
C HIS A 140 3.95 4.89 0.36
N GLU A 141 4.46 5.92 1.04
CA GLU A 141 4.53 5.97 2.50
C GLU A 141 3.23 6.40 3.18
N LYS A 142 2.40 7.21 2.50
CA LYS A 142 1.13 7.72 3.04
C LYS A 142 -0.01 6.74 2.78
N VAL A 143 0.02 5.59 3.43
CA VAL A 143 -1.02 4.56 3.35
C VAL A 143 -1.46 4.12 4.75
N SER A 144 -2.76 3.88 4.93
CA SER A 144 -3.36 3.42 6.18
C SER A 144 -4.49 2.41 5.90
N ILE A 145 -4.79 1.55 6.86
CA ILE A 145 -5.96 0.68 6.83
C ILE A 145 -7.02 1.27 7.78
N LEU A 146 -8.28 1.29 7.35
CA LEU A 146 -9.39 1.70 8.21
C LEU A 146 -9.67 0.62 9.26
N ASN A 147 -9.50 0.98 10.53
CA ASN A 147 -9.73 0.05 11.65
C ASN A 147 -11.21 -0.34 11.77
N GLY A 148 -11.48 -1.65 11.70
CA GLY A 148 -12.83 -2.19 11.64
C GLY A 148 -13.52 -2.08 10.28
N GLY A 149 -12.89 -1.47 9.29
CA GLY A 149 -13.33 -1.46 7.89
C GLY A 149 -14.72 -0.87 7.65
N TRP A 150 -15.35 -1.35 6.57
CA TRP A 150 -16.71 -0.96 6.21
C TRP A 150 -17.75 -1.27 7.30
N ALA A 151 -17.64 -2.41 7.96
CA ALA A 151 -18.60 -2.80 9.00
C ALA A 151 -18.65 -1.77 10.13
N ASN A 152 -17.48 -1.34 10.63
CA ASN A 152 -17.41 -0.31 11.68
C ASN A 152 -17.87 1.06 11.17
N TRP A 153 -17.56 1.44 9.91
CA TRP A 153 -18.07 2.68 9.33
C TRP A 153 -19.59 2.68 9.24
N ASN A 154 -20.18 1.61 8.71
CA ASN A 154 -21.64 1.48 8.54
C ASN A 154 -22.39 1.50 9.88
N GLU A 155 -21.81 0.93 10.94
CA GLU A 155 -22.38 0.96 12.29
C GLU A 155 -22.27 2.36 12.92
N THR A 156 -21.10 3.00 12.80
CA THR A 156 -20.80 4.28 13.48
C THR A 156 -21.40 5.47 12.75
N TYR A 157 -21.40 5.46 11.42
CA TYR A 157 -21.82 6.58 10.58
C TYR A 157 -22.89 6.23 9.55
N PRO A 158 -24.05 5.63 9.94
CA PRO A 158 -25.07 5.19 8.98
C PRO A 158 -25.67 6.33 8.14
N ALA A 159 -25.58 7.58 8.62
CA ALA A 159 -26.01 8.76 7.87
C ALA A 159 -24.98 9.26 6.85
N GLN A 160 -23.75 8.75 6.89
CA GLN A 160 -22.66 9.10 5.96
C GLN A 160 -22.34 7.91 5.04
N ILE A 161 -23.36 7.42 4.35
CA ILE A 161 -23.23 6.32 3.39
C ILE A 161 -23.62 6.83 2.01
N GLU A 162 -22.71 6.69 1.06
CA GLU A 162 -22.97 6.88 -0.35
C GLU A 162 -23.49 5.57 -0.97
N ARG A 163 -24.40 5.68 -1.95
CA ARG A 163 -24.97 4.53 -2.66
C ARG A 163 -24.93 4.75 -4.16
N GLY A 164 -24.90 3.65 -4.88
CA GLY A 164 -24.82 3.69 -6.34
C GLY A 164 -23.42 3.87 -6.87
N THR A 165 -23.29 4.24 -8.14
CA THR A 165 -22.00 4.34 -8.82
C THR A 165 -21.22 5.57 -8.35
N PRO A 166 -20.02 5.39 -7.78
CA PRO A 166 -19.21 6.52 -7.37
C PRO A 166 -18.72 7.30 -8.59
N LYS A 167 -18.31 8.55 -8.36
CA LYS A 167 -17.66 9.34 -9.39
C LYS A 167 -16.33 8.68 -9.77
N ALA A 168 -16.14 8.43 -11.07
CA ALA A 168 -14.88 7.89 -11.57
C ALA A 168 -13.70 8.83 -11.19
N PRO A 169 -12.62 8.31 -10.62
CA PRO A 169 -11.48 9.13 -10.25
C PRO A 169 -10.77 9.65 -11.50
N LYS A 170 -10.14 10.81 -11.37
CA LYS A 170 -9.16 11.24 -12.36
C LYS A 170 -7.93 10.36 -12.23
N LYS A 171 -7.31 9.99 -13.37
CA LYS A 171 -6.06 9.21 -13.35
C LYS A 171 -4.99 9.94 -12.56
N GLY A 172 -4.41 9.24 -11.57
CA GLY A 172 -3.34 9.75 -10.74
C GLY A 172 -1.97 9.79 -11.42
N ASN A 173 -0.97 10.27 -10.68
CA ASN A 173 0.41 10.42 -11.16
C ASN A 173 1.44 9.60 -10.34
N PHE A 174 1.00 8.73 -9.43
CA PHE A 174 1.89 7.89 -8.62
C PHE A 174 2.93 7.17 -9.48
N THR A 175 4.18 7.16 -9.03
CA THR A 175 5.27 6.40 -9.65
C THR A 175 5.74 5.32 -8.69
N ALA A 176 5.62 4.06 -9.14
CA ALA A 176 6.05 2.90 -8.37
C ALA A 176 7.56 2.70 -8.48
N SER A 177 8.20 2.38 -7.35
CA SER A 177 9.61 1.96 -7.29
C SER A 177 9.74 0.90 -6.20
N LEU A 178 10.11 -0.32 -6.57
CA LEU A 178 10.18 -1.45 -5.63
C LEU A 178 11.32 -1.24 -4.62
N SER A 179 10.94 -1.21 -3.35
CA SER A 179 11.89 -1.12 -2.23
C SER A 179 12.53 -2.47 -1.94
N THR A 180 13.85 -2.50 -1.86
CA THR A 180 14.59 -3.69 -1.42
C THR A 180 14.58 -3.87 0.11
N GLU A 181 14.10 -2.90 0.85
CA GLU A 181 13.96 -2.98 2.31
C GLU A 181 12.66 -3.68 2.73
N ASP A 182 11.59 -3.50 1.92
CA ASP A 182 10.26 -4.03 2.21
C ASP A 182 9.94 -5.33 1.45
N TYR A 183 10.82 -5.75 0.56
CA TYR A 183 10.61 -6.94 -0.27
C TYR A 183 11.89 -7.76 -0.41
N ILE A 184 11.78 -9.06 -0.17
CA ILE A 184 12.84 -10.04 -0.41
C ILE A 184 12.30 -11.16 -1.31
N ASP A 185 13.09 -11.58 -2.28
CA ASP A 185 12.77 -12.70 -3.16
C ASP A 185 13.29 -14.04 -2.61
N THR A 186 13.02 -15.12 -3.34
CA THR A 186 13.46 -16.48 -2.98
C THR A 186 14.97 -16.57 -2.83
N ASN A 187 15.74 -15.95 -3.74
CA ASN A 187 17.20 -15.99 -3.70
C ASN A 187 17.73 -15.32 -2.43
N GLY A 188 17.15 -14.19 -2.06
CA GLY A 188 17.51 -13.47 -0.82
C GLY A 188 17.21 -14.31 0.41
N VAL A 189 16.05 -14.98 0.47
CA VAL A 189 15.72 -15.90 1.58
C VAL A 189 16.66 -17.10 1.63
N GLU A 190 17.01 -17.69 0.49
CA GLU A 190 17.99 -18.80 0.44
C GLU A 190 19.35 -18.37 0.99
N GLN A 191 19.82 -17.16 0.67
CA GLN A 191 21.06 -16.62 1.22
C GLN A 191 21.00 -16.47 2.73
N ILE A 192 19.89 -15.98 3.30
CA ILE A 192 19.70 -15.88 4.75
C ILE A 192 19.76 -17.27 5.40
N VAL A 193 19.12 -18.28 4.80
CA VAL A 193 19.14 -19.66 5.31
C VAL A 193 20.54 -20.25 5.28
N MET A 194 21.34 -19.95 4.25
CA MET A 194 22.71 -20.43 4.09
C MET A 194 23.70 -19.68 4.98
N ASP A 195 23.49 -18.38 5.21
CA ASP A 195 24.35 -17.54 6.05
C ASP A 195 23.92 -17.64 7.52
N ARG A 196 24.51 -18.61 8.23
CA ARG A 196 24.24 -18.83 9.66
C ARG A 196 24.75 -17.71 10.57
N THR A 197 25.45 -16.72 10.04
CA THR A 197 25.94 -15.54 10.76
C THR A 197 25.01 -14.33 10.60
N SER A 198 23.98 -14.44 9.78
CA SER A 198 22.99 -13.37 9.56
C SER A 198 22.26 -13.04 10.86
N ASN A 199 22.12 -11.74 11.14
CA ASN A 199 21.29 -11.24 12.24
C ASN A 199 19.80 -11.15 11.85
N THR A 200 19.42 -11.67 10.66
CA THR A 200 18.04 -11.67 10.17
C THR A 200 17.26 -12.83 10.78
N ILE A 201 16.09 -12.55 11.31
CA ILE A 201 15.15 -13.54 11.83
C ILE A 201 14.07 -13.80 10.78
N LEU A 202 13.86 -15.06 10.42
CA LEU A 202 12.75 -15.49 9.58
C LEU A 202 11.55 -15.79 10.47
N LEU A 203 10.43 -15.09 10.26
CA LEU A 203 9.17 -15.32 10.97
C LEU A 203 8.17 -15.97 10.02
N ASP A 204 7.55 -17.06 10.49
CA ASP A 204 6.48 -17.74 9.77
C ASP A 204 5.13 -17.38 10.43
N GLY A 205 4.31 -16.59 9.74
CA GLY A 205 2.99 -16.16 10.19
C GLY A 205 1.84 -17.11 9.78
N ARG A 206 2.14 -18.34 9.32
CA ARG A 206 1.12 -19.33 8.97
C ARG A 206 0.57 -20.03 10.22
N PRO A 207 -0.60 -20.71 10.12
CA PRO A 207 -1.10 -21.57 11.19
C PRO A 207 -0.09 -22.63 11.61
N GLU A 208 -0.06 -22.95 12.90
CA GLU A 208 0.87 -23.93 13.51
C GLU A 208 0.93 -25.25 12.77
N LYS A 209 -0.21 -25.82 12.36
CA LYS A 209 -0.25 -27.07 11.59
C LYS A 209 0.48 -27.00 10.25
N GLN A 210 0.47 -25.83 9.60
CA GLN A 210 1.23 -25.63 8.36
C GLN A 210 2.73 -25.50 8.64
N PHE A 211 3.10 -24.84 9.74
CA PHE A 211 4.50 -24.72 10.17
C PHE A 211 5.10 -26.11 10.48
N TRP A 212 4.39 -26.96 11.23
CA TRP A 212 4.85 -28.30 11.55
C TRP A 212 4.69 -29.31 10.40
N GLY A 213 4.06 -28.94 9.31
CA GLY A 213 3.90 -29.82 8.14
C GLY A 213 2.76 -30.83 8.25
N GLU A 214 1.87 -30.66 9.21
CA GLU A 214 0.67 -31.48 9.38
C GLU A 214 -0.38 -31.17 8.30
N GLU A 215 -0.41 -29.92 7.84
CA GLU A 215 -1.29 -29.44 6.78
C GLU A 215 -0.48 -28.62 5.76
N LYS A 216 -0.98 -28.54 4.53
CA LYS A 216 -0.45 -27.62 3.52
C LYS A 216 -1.55 -27.09 2.60
N HIS A 217 -1.34 -25.91 2.06
CA HIS A 217 -2.18 -25.42 0.97
C HIS A 217 -2.00 -26.31 -0.27
N PRO A 218 -3.06 -26.69 -1.00
CA PRO A 218 -2.99 -27.64 -2.13
C PRO A 218 -1.97 -27.28 -3.22
N LYS A 219 -1.67 -25.99 -3.40
CA LYS A 219 -0.70 -25.51 -4.40
C LYS A 219 0.76 -25.47 -3.90
N VAL A 220 1.01 -25.81 -2.64
CA VAL A 220 2.36 -25.85 -2.08
C VAL A 220 2.96 -27.24 -2.27
N LEU A 221 4.18 -27.33 -2.80
CA LEU A 221 4.83 -28.61 -3.11
C LEU A 221 5.32 -29.32 -1.86
N ALA A 222 5.94 -28.61 -0.92
CA ALA A 222 6.52 -29.16 0.30
C ALA A 222 5.68 -28.81 1.54
N THR A 223 5.75 -29.65 2.58
CA THR A 223 5.21 -29.39 3.91
C THR A 223 6.26 -28.76 4.81
N GLY A 224 5.85 -28.27 5.98
CA GLY A 224 6.77 -27.69 6.98
C GLY A 224 7.13 -26.23 6.70
N HIS A 225 8.25 -25.80 7.22
CA HIS A 225 8.69 -24.39 7.23
C HIS A 225 10.10 -24.22 6.66
N ILE A 226 10.47 -23.00 6.37
CA ILE A 226 11.81 -22.61 5.90
C ILE A 226 12.81 -22.91 7.04
N PRO A 227 13.96 -23.59 6.78
CA PRO A 227 14.94 -23.88 7.81
C PRO A 227 15.37 -22.63 8.59
N GLY A 228 15.26 -22.69 9.91
CA GLY A 228 15.60 -21.57 10.81
C GLY A 228 14.49 -20.53 11.01
N ALA A 229 13.33 -20.71 10.38
CA ALA A 229 12.17 -19.85 10.66
C ALA A 229 11.57 -20.15 12.04
N THR A 230 11.06 -19.09 12.68
CA THR A 230 10.34 -19.14 13.95
C THR A 230 8.85 -18.94 13.70
N LEU A 231 8.01 -19.74 14.31
CA LEU A 231 6.56 -19.56 14.28
C LEU A 231 6.19 -18.28 15.06
N LEU A 232 5.33 -17.45 14.48
CA LEU A 232 4.85 -16.21 15.09
C LEU A 232 3.51 -16.43 15.81
#